data_a66c13753e79e6eab1ef241b8473a644
#
_entry.id   a66c13753e79e6eab1ef241b8473a644
#
_cell.length_a   1.000
_cell.length_b   1.000
_cell.length_c   1.000
_cell.angle_alpha   90.00
_cell.angle_beta   90.00
_cell.angle_gamma   90.00
#
_symmetry.space_group_name_H-M   'P 1'
#
loop_
_entity.id
_entity.type
_entity.pdbx_description
1 polymer ?
#
loop_
_entity_poly.entity_id
_entity_poly.type
_entity_poly.pdbx_seq_one_letter_code
_entity_poly.pdbx_strand_id
1 'polypeptide(L)'
;MGEDKPSYSTGPRIAAWVRWLAVAAWACFVWSRSLCDGPESSAQSNVVTELLRPAFAALGVHEFSACTFIVRKAAHFLEYLVLGVLLALTREEGTGPLWPRALLGVLIPSADETIQLFVPGRSGQIADIALDCCGVACGMALVAAIRGTRSARPRCRT
;
A
#
# COMPACT_ATOMS: atom_id res chain seq x y z
N MET A 1 8.90 -46.34 28.24
CA MET A 1 9.83 -45.63 27.35
C MET A 1 9.01 -45.04 26.22
N GLY A 2 8.44 -43.84 26.47
CA GLY A 2 7.62 -43.14 25.50
C GLY A 2 8.49 -42.19 24.68
N GLU A 3 8.57 -42.44 23.38
CA GLU A 3 9.23 -41.54 22.45
C GLU A 3 8.36 -40.26 22.29
N ASP A 4 8.84 -39.16 22.85
CA ASP A 4 8.33 -37.84 22.60
C ASP A 4 8.70 -37.46 21.15
N LYS A 5 7.75 -37.61 20.21
CA LYS A 5 7.89 -37.11 18.85
C LYS A 5 7.83 -35.57 18.87
N PRO A 6 8.84 -34.86 18.37
CA PRO A 6 8.78 -33.44 18.27
C PRO A 6 7.62 -33.02 17.32
N SER A 7 6.60 -32.39 17.84
CA SER A 7 5.53 -31.79 17.03
C SER A 7 6.11 -30.62 16.22
N TYR A 8 6.42 -30.84 14.96
CA TYR A 8 6.78 -29.80 14.03
C TYR A 8 5.55 -28.90 13.77
N SER A 9 5.45 -27.82 14.52
CA SER A 9 4.48 -26.76 14.25
C SER A 9 4.92 -26.01 12.99
N THR A 10 4.44 -26.43 11.84
CA THR A 10 4.67 -25.78 10.54
C THR A 10 3.78 -24.53 10.32
N GLY A 11 2.79 -24.30 11.20
CA GLY A 11 1.79 -23.24 11.05
C GLY A 11 2.32 -21.80 11.02
N PRO A 12 3.19 -21.34 11.94
CA PRO A 12 3.59 -19.92 11.96
C PRO A 12 4.52 -19.50 10.81
N ARG A 13 5.35 -20.44 10.32
CA ARG A 13 6.30 -20.15 9.23
C ARG A 13 5.63 -19.98 7.88
N ILE A 14 4.64 -20.81 7.55
CA ILE A 14 3.88 -20.73 6.29
C ILE A 14 3.11 -19.41 6.25
N ALA A 15 2.47 -19.00 7.35
CA ALA A 15 1.76 -17.73 7.43
C ALA A 15 2.68 -16.50 7.21
N ALA A 16 3.93 -16.55 7.70
CA ALA A 16 4.89 -15.46 7.48
C ALA A 16 5.30 -15.35 5.99
N TRP A 17 5.59 -16.46 5.33
CA TRP A 17 5.94 -16.47 3.90
C TRP A 17 4.81 -15.94 3.02
N VAL A 18 3.56 -16.34 3.30
CA VAL A 18 2.39 -15.87 2.56
C VAL A 18 2.24 -14.34 2.65
N ARG A 19 2.47 -13.77 3.83
CA ARG A 19 2.41 -12.31 4.02
C ARG A 19 3.48 -11.58 3.20
N TRP A 20 4.72 -12.09 3.19
CA TRP A 20 5.79 -11.51 2.38
C TRP A 20 5.57 -11.69 0.87
N LEU A 21 5.01 -12.82 0.46
CA LEU A 21 4.59 -13.01 -0.94
C LEU A 21 3.50 -12.00 -1.34
N ALA A 22 2.55 -11.70 -0.46
CA ALA A 22 1.54 -10.67 -0.71
C ALA A 22 2.17 -9.28 -0.88
N VAL A 23 3.16 -8.91 -0.05
CA VAL A 23 3.91 -7.66 -0.21
C VAL A 23 4.64 -7.63 -1.55
N ALA A 24 5.36 -8.69 -1.91
CA ALA A 24 6.10 -8.78 -3.17
C ALA A 24 5.16 -8.71 -4.38
N ALA A 25 4.06 -9.47 -4.36
CA ALA A 25 3.07 -9.46 -5.43
C ALA A 25 2.44 -8.06 -5.60
N TRP A 26 2.13 -7.39 -4.49
CA TRP A 26 1.57 -6.04 -4.54
C TRP A 26 2.57 -5.01 -5.06
N ALA A 27 3.83 -5.07 -4.63
CA ALA A 27 4.89 -4.19 -5.15
C ALA A 27 5.09 -4.41 -6.66
N CYS A 28 5.15 -5.66 -7.12
CA CYS A 28 5.21 -5.99 -8.55
C CYS A 28 3.99 -5.45 -9.31
N PHE A 29 2.80 -5.55 -8.74
CA PHE A 29 1.59 -4.99 -9.33
C PHE A 29 1.70 -3.48 -9.50
N VAL A 30 2.06 -2.72 -8.45
CA VAL A 30 2.23 -1.27 -8.51
C VAL A 30 3.28 -0.89 -9.56
N TRP A 31 4.45 -1.52 -9.54
CA TRP A 31 5.51 -1.25 -10.52
C TRP A 31 5.09 -1.59 -11.95
N SER A 32 4.29 -2.66 -12.16
CA SER A 32 3.77 -2.98 -13.49
C SER A 32 2.86 -1.86 -14.04
N ARG A 33 2.10 -1.19 -13.16
CA ARG A 33 1.28 -0.05 -13.54
C ARG A 33 2.12 1.20 -13.84
N SER A 34 3.24 1.36 -13.17
CA SER A 34 4.18 2.46 -13.41
C SER A 34 4.95 2.31 -14.71
N LEU A 35 5.04 1.09 -15.26
CA LEU A 35 5.58 0.82 -16.59
C LEU A 35 4.62 1.18 -17.73
N CYS A 36 3.32 1.40 -17.47
CA CYS A 36 2.38 1.88 -18.47
C CYS A 36 2.73 3.32 -18.87
N ASP A 37 2.71 3.63 -20.17
CA ASP A 37 3.04 4.95 -20.68
C ASP A 37 2.04 6.04 -20.23
N GLY A 38 2.41 7.30 -20.40
CA GLY A 38 1.61 8.44 -19.98
C GLY A 38 0.21 8.48 -20.60
N PRO A 39 0.05 8.25 -21.92
CA PRO A 39 -1.25 8.19 -22.58
C PRO A 39 -2.16 7.09 -22.04
N GLU A 40 -1.66 5.88 -21.86
CA GLU A 40 -2.46 4.75 -21.34
C GLU A 40 -2.90 5.00 -19.90
N SER A 41 -1.99 5.44 -19.05
CA SER A 41 -2.29 5.82 -17.67
C SER A 41 -3.31 6.95 -17.57
N SER A 42 -3.24 7.92 -18.49
CA SER A 42 -4.21 9.01 -18.58
C SER A 42 -5.58 8.51 -19.02
N ALA A 43 -5.64 7.63 -20.02
CA ALA A 43 -6.91 7.04 -20.46
C ALA A 43 -7.63 6.30 -19.33
N GLN A 44 -6.93 5.52 -18.54
CA GLN A 44 -7.51 4.82 -17.37
C GLN A 44 -8.03 5.83 -16.33
N SER A 45 -7.27 6.87 -16.03
CA SER A 45 -7.67 7.92 -15.07
C SER A 45 -8.88 8.71 -15.57
N ASN A 46 -8.97 8.97 -16.88
CA ASN A 46 -10.08 9.70 -17.49
C ASN A 46 -11.41 8.95 -17.32
N VAL A 47 -11.43 7.63 -17.48
CA VAL A 47 -12.64 6.82 -17.26
C VAL A 47 -13.16 6.99 -15.83
N VAL A 48 -12.26 6.91 -14.84
CA VAL A 48 -12.62 7.10 -13.42
C VAL A 48 -13.05 8.54 -13.17
N THR A 49 -12.39 9.51 -13.78
CA THR A 49 -12.72 10.94 -13.66
C THR A 49 -14.14 11.23 -14.20
N GLU A 50 -14.50 10.68 -15.37
CA GLU A 50 -15.85 10.83 -15.90
C GLU A 50 -16.91 10.22 -14.98
N LEU A 51 -16.65 9.05 -14.40
CA LEU A 51 -17.56 8.41 -13.43
C LEU A 51 -17.75 9.29 -12.18
N LEU A 52 -16.68 9.95 -11.69
CA LEU A 52 -16.70 10.77 -10.50
C LEU A 52 -17.06 12.23 -10.77
N ARG A 53 -17.28 12.63 -12.03
CA ARG A 53 -17.57 14.00 -12.43
C ARG A 53 -18.73 14.67 -11.68
N PRO A 54 -19.87 13.98 -11.41
CA PRO A 54 -20.95 14.57 -10.62
C PRO A 54 -20.53 14.92 -9.20
N ALA A 55 -19.68 14.08 -8.58
CA ALA A 55 -19.17 14.32 -7.22
C ALA A 55 -18.18 15.50 -7.20
N PHE A 56 -17.29 15.61 -8.18
CA PHE A 56 -16.39 16.75 -8.32
C PHE A 56 -17.16 18.06 -8.55
N ALA A 57 -18.19 18.05 -9.39
CA ALA A 57 -19.03 19.22 -9.63
C ALA A 57 -19.76 19.69 -8.36
N ALA A 58 -20.25 18.74 -7.53
CA ALA A 58 -20.85 19.07 -6.23
C ALA A 58 -19.85 19.70 -5.23
N LEU A 59 -18.54 19.41 -5.40
CA LEU A 59 -17.46 20.01 -4.61
C LEU A 59 -16.91 21.32 -5.23
N GLY A 60 -17.50 21.78 -6.34
CA GLY A 60 -17.07 22.99 -7.03
C GLY A 60 -15.82 22.82 -7.92
N VAL A 61 -15.38 21.58 -8.19
CA VAL A 61 -14.26 21.28 -9.09
C VAL A 61 -14.81 20.94 -10.47
N HIS A 62 -14.70 21.86 -11.42
CA HIS A 62 -15.28 21.71 -12.75
C HIS A 62 -14.25 21.42 -13.84
N GLU A 63 -12.99 21.75 -13.59
CA GLU A 63 -11.92 21.55 -14.55
C GLU A 63 -11.53 20.06 -14.63
N PHE A 64 -11.65 19.50 -15.83
CA PHE A 64 -11.40 18.06 -16.05
C PHE A 64 -9.96 17.63 -15.74
N SER A 65 -9.00 18.49 -16.08
CA SER A 65 -7.57 18.24 -15.81
C SER A 65 -7.28 18.17 -14.30
N ALA A 66 -7.90 19.06 -13.52
CA ALA A 66 -7.78 19.06 -12.06
C ALA A 66 -8.41 17.79 -11.45
N CYS A 67 -9.59 17.39 -11.94
CA CYS A 67 -10.23 16.15 -11.51
C CYS A 67 -9.35 14.92 -11.80
N THR A 68 -8.80 14.82 -13.02
CA THR A 68 -7.91 13.72 -13.42
C THR A 68 -6.64 13.69 -12.57
N PHE A 69 -6.07 14.85 -12.29
CA PHE A 69 -4.91 14.97 -11.40
C PHE A 69 -5.22 14.42 -10.00
N ILE A 70 -6.36 14.82 -9.41
CA ILE A 70 -6.78 14.34 -8.08
C ILE A 70 -7.00 12.82 -8.10
N VAL A 71 -7.67 12.29 -9.13
CA VAL A 71 -7.92 10.84 -9.28
C VAL A 71 -6.60 10.08 -9.32
N ARG A 72 -5.61 10.53 -10.11
CA ARG A 72 -4.28 9.89 -10.17
C ARG A 72 -3.58 9.90 -8.83
N LYS A 73 -3.54 11.05 -8.15
CA LYS A 73 -2.89 11.16 -6.83
C LYS A 73 -3.59 10.31 -5.78
N ALA A 74 -4.93 10.25 -5.80
CA ALA A 74 -5.70 9.39 -4.90
C ALA A 74 -5.44 7.90 -5.18
N ALA A 75 -5.32 7.50 -6.46
CA ALA A 75 -5.00 6.13 -6.83
C ALA A 75 -3.62 5.71 -6.27
N HIS A 76 -2.57 6.51 -6.49
CA HIS A 76 -1.24 6.28 -5.93
C HIS A 76 -1.28 6.18 -4.40
N PHE A 77 -1.89 7.16 -3.74
CA PHE A 77 -2.04 7.13 -2.28
C PHE A 77 -2.70 5.84 -1.78
N LEU A 78 -3.77 5.38 -2.43
CA LEU A 78 -4.49 4.16 -2.05
C LEU A 78 -3.66 2.89 -2.33
N GLU A 79 -2.95 2.82 -3.44
CA GLU A 79 -2.05 1.71 -3.77
C GLU A 79 -0.96 1.57 -2.68
N TYR A 80 -0.37 2.68 -2.25
CA TYR A 80 0.64 2.68 -1.21
C TYR A 80 0.06 2.54 0.21
N LEU A 81 -1.19 2.95 0.45
CA LEU A 81 -1.90 2.64 1.70
C LEU A 81 -2.06 1.12 1.86
N VAL A 82 -2.46 0.42 0.79
CA VAL A 82 -2.54 -1.06 0.81
C VAL A 82 -1.16 -1.67 1.07
N LEU A 83 -0.10 -1.17 0.43
CA LEU A 83 1.26 -1.61 0.72
C LEU A 83 1.62 -1.45 2.20
N GLY A 84 1.28 -0.31 2.80
CA GLY A 84 1.49 -0.04 4.22
C GLY A 84 0.75 -1.02 5.14
N VAL A 85 -0.50 -1.34 4.80
CA VAL A 85 -1.28 -2.38 5.50
C VAL A 85 -0.59 -3.74 5.39
N LEU A 86 -0.18 -4.15 4.18
CA LEU A 86 0.49 -5.42 3.96
C LEU A 86 1.82 -5.51 4.74
N LEU A 87 2.65 -4.46 4.70
CA LEU A 87 3.89 -4.38 5.46
C LEU A 87 3.64 -4.50 6.98
N ALA A 88 2.62 -3.81 7.50
CA ALA A 88 2.25 -3.91 8.92
C ALA A 88 1.78 -5.32 9.30
N LEU A 89 1.07 -6.01 8.40
CA LEU A 89 0.60 -7.37 8.62
C LEU A 89 1.73 -8.42 8.61
N THR A 90 2.92 -8.12 8.04
CA THR A 90 4.08 -9.02 8.15
C THR A 90 4.65 -9.07 9.56
N ARG A 91 4.32 -8.11 10.42
CA ARG A 91 4.75 -8.08 11.82
C ARG A 91 3.79 -8.87 12.69
N GLU A 92 4.29 -9.86 13.39
CA GLU A 92 3.54 -10.51 14.48
C GLU A 92 3.53 -9.61 15.72
N GLU A 93 2.46 -9.68 16.51
CA GLU A 93 2.30 -8.83 17.69
C GLU A 93 3.46 -9.03 18.67
N GLY A 94 4.12 -7.94 19.06
CA GLY A 94 5.25 -7.96 20.00
C GLY A 94 6.59 -8.37 19.43
N THR A 95 6.71 -8.70 18.13
CA THR A 95 7.96 -9.22 17.55
C THR A 95 8.66 -8.22 16.63
N GLY A 96 9.96 -8.00 16.88
CA GLY A 96 10.91 -7.35 15.98
C GLY A 96 10.71 -5.85 15.76
N PRO A 97 11.72 -5.16 15.24
CA PRO A 97 11.71 -3.72 15.01
C PRO A 97 10.80 -3.34 13.82
N LEU A 98 10.28 -2.11 13.84
CA LEU A 98 9.46 -1.54 12.74
C LEU A 98 10.32 -1.02 11.58
N TRP A 99 11.57 -0.65 11.85
CA TRP A 99 12.41 0.05 10.88
C TRP A 99 12.61 -0.67 9.53
N PRO A 100 12.73 -2.03 9.43
CA PRO A 100 12.89 -2.66 8.12
C PRO A 100 11.65 -2.49 7.22
N ARG A 101 10.46 -2.47 7.83
CA ARG A 101 9.19 -2.27 7.13
C ARG A 101 9.02 -0.81 6.71
N ALA A 102 9.41 0.12 7.59
CA ALA A 102 9.44 1.54 7.26
C ALA A 102 10.46 1.82 6.12
N LEU A 103 11.63 1.18 6.15
CA LEU A 103 12.62 1.29 5.09
C LEU A 103 12.06 0.79 3.75
N LEU A 104 11.41 -0.38 3.71
CA LEU A 104 10.74 -0.88 2.50
C LEU A 104 9.63 0.06 2.06
N GLY A 105 8.90 0.67 3.00
CA GLY A 105 7.87 1.67 2.73
C GLY A 105 8.39 2.97 2.12
N VAL A 106 9.70 3.22 2.15
CA VAL A 106 10.35 4.32 1.43
C VAL A 106 11.00 3.82 0.14
N LEU A 107 11.67 2.67 0.17
CA LEU A 107 12.40 2.15 -0.99
C LEU A 107 11.48 1.77 -2.15
N ILE A 108 10.32 1.16 -1.87
CA ILE A 108 9.39 0.73 -2.91
C ILE A 108 8.80 1.92 -3.68
N PRO A 109 8.26 2.99 -3.02
CA PRO A 109 7.83 4.20 -3.71
C PRO A 109 8.99 4.90 -4.47
N SER A 110 10.17 4.97 -3.87
CA SER A 110 11.34 5.58 -4.54
C SER A 110 11.75 4.83 -5.80
N ALA A 111 11.68 3.50 -5.80
CA ALA A 111 11.92 2.69 -6.97
C ALA A 111 10.85 2.92 -8.05
N ASP A 112 9.58 3.03 -7.64
CA ASP A 112 8.45 3.32 -8.52
C ASP A 112 8.64 4.64 -9.28
N GLU A 113 8.90 5.72 -8.56
CA GLU A 113 9.16 7.02 -9.16
C GLU A 113 10.43 7.03 -10.05
N THR A 114 11.44 6.22 -9.68
CA THR A 114 12.63 6.04 -10.51
C THR A 114 12.27 5.33 -11.83
N ILE A 115 11.41 4.30 -11.79
CA ILE A 115 10.90 3.61 -12.99
C ILE A 115 10.19 4.62 -13.89
N GLN A 116 9.34 5.48 -13.32
CA GLN A 116 8.59 6.48 -14.09
C GLN A 116 9.46 7.50 -14.84
N LEU A 117 10.67 7.77 -14.38
CA LEU A 117 11.63 8.62 -15.10
C LEU A 117 12.05 8.05 -16.47
N PHE A 118 11.97 6.74 -16.64
CA PHE A 118 12.35 6.04 -17.88
C PHE A 118 11.15 5.71 -18.77
N VAL A 119 9.91 6.06 -18.35
CA VAL A 119 8.68 5.77 -19.09
C VAL A 119 8.24 6.99 -19.89
N PRO A 120 8.03 6.86 -21.20
CA PRO A 120 7.59 7.99 -22.05
C PRO A 120 6.28 8.61 -21.57
N GLY A 121 6.25 9.93 -21.50
CA GLY A 121 5.06 10.69 -21.09
C GLY A 121 4.77 10.66 -19.58
N ARG A 122 5.70 10.13 -18.76
CA ARG A 122 5.69 10.24 -17.31
C ARG A 122 6.79 11.16 -16.79
N SER A 123 6.56 11.73 -15.62
CA SER A 123 7.55 12.53 -14.90
C SER A 123 7.59 12.06 -13.45
N GLY A 124 8.70 11.44 -13.03
CA GLY A 124 8.92 11.14 -11.62
C GLY A 124 9.10 12.43 -10.82
N GLN A 125 8.42 12.57 -9.71
CA GLN A 125 8.45 13.75 -8.86
C GLN A 125 8.70 13.37 -7.40
N ILE A 126 9.60 14.10 -6.74
CA ILE A 126 9.86 13.90 -5.29
C ILE A 126 8.59 14.09 -4.45
N ALA A 127 7.68 14.96 -4.89
CA ALA A 127 6.38 15.16 -4.24
C ALA A 127 5.52 13.89 -4.27
N ASP A 128 5.64 13.07 -5.31
CA ASP A 128 4.91 11.82 -5.45
C ASP A 128 5.48 10.75 -4.50
N ILE A 129 6.81 10.66 -4.36
CA ILE A 129 7.43 9.81 -3.32
C ILE A 129 6.91 10.19 -1.93
N ALA A 130 6.79 11.49 -1.63
CA ALA A 130 6.27 11.93 -0.34
C ALA A 130 4.81 11.52 -0.12
N LEU A 131 3.96 11.67 -1.14
CA LEU A 131 2.55 11.27 -1.10
C LEU A 131 2.43 9.75 -0.88
N ASP A 132 3.20 8.96 -1.60
CA ASP A 132 3.20 7.50 -1.53
C ASP A 132 3.70 7.01 -0.17
N CYS A 133 4.77 7.62 0.37
CA CYS A 133 5.23 7.36 1.74
C CYS A 133 4.17 7.72 2.78
N CYS A 134 3.39 8.79 2.59
CA CYS A 134 2.24 9.11 3.45
C CYS A 134 1.18 8.01 3.36
N GLY A 135 0.89 7.49 2.17
CA GLY A 135 0.00 6.34 2.00
C GLY A 135 0.45 5.13 2.82
N VAL A 136 1.74 4.75 2.68
CA VAL A 136 2.33 3.65 3.48
C VAL A 136 2.20 3.91 4.97
N ALA A 137 2.55 5.10 5.45
CA ALA A 137 2.47 5.45 6.87
C ALA A 137 1.02 5.37 7.39
N CYS A 138 0.05 5.87 6.63
CA CYS A 138 -1.37 5.74 6.96
C CYS A 138 -1.83 4.29 7.04
N GLY A 139 -1.42 3.44 6.09
CA GLY A 139 -1.74 2.00 6.10
C GLY A 139 -1.16 1.29 7.32
N MET A 140 0.09 1.58 7.67
CA MET A 140 0.73 1.03 8.88
C MET A 140 0.05 1.52 10.16
N ALA A 141 -0.30 2.80 10.23
CA ALA A 141 -1.00 3.40 11.38
C ALA A 141 -2.40 2.80 11.54
N LEU A 142 -3.12 2.57 10.46
CA LEU A 142 -4.44 1.93 10.47
C LEU A 142 -4.39 0.55 11.14
N VAL A 143 -3.42 -0.30 10.74
CA VAL A 143 -3.25 -1.63 11.35
C VAL A 143 -2.87 -1.52 12.82
N ALA A 144 -2.00 -0.56 13.19
CA ALA A 144 -1.61 -0.33 14.58
C ALA A 144 -2.82 0.08 15.43
N ALA A 145 -3.67 0.98 14.94
CA ALA A 145 -4.90 1.41 15.63
C ALA A 145 -5.87 0.24 15.85
N ILE A 146 -6.11 -0.58 14.81
CA ILE A 146 -7.00 -1.75 14.90
C ILE A 146 -6.48 -2.77 15.93
N ARG A 147 -5.17 -2.99 15.98
CA ARG A 147 -4.55 -3.91 16.97
C ARG A 147 -4.64 -3.34 18.39
N GLY A 148 -4.40 -2.04 18.57
CA GLY A 148 -4.51 -1.37 19.86
C GLY A 148 -5.91 -1.47 20.46
N THR A 149 -6.95 -1.26 19.64
CA THR A 149 -8.35 -1.38 20.10
C THR A 149 -8.74 -2.81 20.49
N ARG A 150 -8.17 -3.83 19.80
CA ARG A 150 -8.41 -5.24 20.15
C ARG A 150 -7.75 -5.64 21.47
N SER A 151 -6.56 -5.13 21.75
CA SER A 151 -5.83 -5.41 23.00
C SER A 151 -6.48 -4.73 24.22
N ALA A 152 -7.19 -3.61 24.03
CA ALA A 152 -7.86 -2.85 25.09
C ALA A 152 -9.23 -3.44 25.51
N ARG A 153 -9.77 -4.44 24.80
CA ARG A 153 -11.04 -5.08 25.20
C ARG A 153 -10.80 -6.02 26.37
N PRO A 154 -11.46 -5.79 27.56
CA PRO A 154 -11.33 -6.69 28.70
C PRO A 154 -11.82 -8.08 28.28
N ARG A 155 -11.01 -9.12 28.52
CA ARG A 155 -11.45 -10.50 28.44
C ARG A 155 -12.51 -10.69 29.55
N CYS A 156 -13.80 -10.77 29.20
CA CYS A 156 -14.80 -11.28 30.12
C CYS A 156 -14.36 -12.70 30.49
N ARG A 157 -13.91 -12.87 31.75
CA ARG A 157 -13.75 -14.19 32.38
C ARG A 157 -15.16 -14.72 32.62
N THR A 158 -15.59 -15.66 31.85
CA THR A 158 -16.69 -16.59 32.20
C THR A 158 -16.10 -17.75 32.99
#